data_f2ea7e2f819aaca3a2ba2f62dc369686
#
_entry.id   f2ea7e2f819aaca3a2ba2f62dc369686
#
_cell.length_a   1.000
_cell.length_b   1.000
_cell.length_c   1.000
_cell.angle_alpha   90.00
_cell.angle_beta   90.00
_cell.angle_gamma   90.00
#
_symmetry.space_group_name_H-M   'P 1'
#
loop_
_entity.id
_entity.type
_entity.pdbx_description
1 polymer ?
#
loop_
_entity_poly.entity_id
_entity_poly.type
_entity_poly.pdbx_seq_one_letter_code
_entity_poly.pdbx_strand_id
1 'polypeptide(L)'
;YMMENADWEVYISQELEKPSGIDIYDDRLVVSDYASCHIIIYDISTINAYELGRIDTGSENNIMGIKIDNNQKIWYVSYNDNNVVRIDYNIIHGDINADGSVNILDVVALVNYILNFEDIESPVADINDDGDVNVIDVVQLVALILN
;
A
#
# COMPACT_ATOMS: atom_id res chain seq x y z
N TYR A 1 -10.26 -30.99 18.19
CA TYR A 1 -10.40 -31.15 16.73
C TYR A 1 -9.08 -30.72 16.12
N MET A 2 -8.25 -31.67 15.69
CA MET A 2 -7.04 -31.33 14.92
C MET A 2 -7.47 -31.21 13.45
N MET A 3 -7.19 -30.06 12.82
CA MET A 3 -7.31 -29.92 11.37
C MET A 3 -6.11 -30.66 10.75
N GLU A 4 -6.37 -31.80 10.13
CA GLU A 4 -5.31 -32.64 9.57
C GLU A 4 -4.76 -32.16 8.22
N ASN A 5 -5.38 -31.17 7.56
CA ASN A 5 -4.95 -30.65 6.27
C ASN A 5 -5.26 -29.14 6.20
N ALA A 6 -4.45 -28.31 6.87
CA ALA A 6 -4.44 -26.88 6.57
C ALA A 6 -3.40 -26.63 5.46
N ASP A 7 -3.84 -26.33 4.27
CA ASP A 7 -2.96 -25.78 3.24
C ASP A 7 -2.59 -24.36 3.64
N TRP A 8 -1.30 -24.06 3.64
CA TRP A 8 -0.77 -22.72 3.90
C TRP A 8 0.17 -22.34 2.76
N GLU A 9 0.17 -21.08 2.43
CA GLU A 9 1.09 -20.50 1.46
C GLU A 9 1.69 -19.21 2.00
N VAL A 10 2.85 -18.84 1.47
CA VAL A 10 3.46 -17.55 1.76
C VAL A 10 2.82 -16.52 0.83
N TYR A 11 2.04 -15.61 1.41
CA TYR A 11 1.31 -14.61 0.66
C TYR A 11 2.16 -13.38 0.31
N ILE A 12 3.03 -12.95 1.24
CA ILE A 12 3.99 -11.86 1.05
C ILE A 12 5.35 -12.36 1.55
N SER A 13 6.34 -12.41 0.68
CA SER A 13 7.70 -12.87 1.03
C SER A 13 8.79 -11.83 0.75
N GLN A 14 8.45 -10.72 0.12
CA GLN A 14 9.42 -9.73 -0.33
C GLN A 14 9.47 -8.53 0.61
N GLU A 15 10.70 -8.04 0.84
CA GLU A 15 10.99 -6.75 1.47
C GLU A 15 10.52 -6.56 2.93
N LEU A 16 10.16 -7.63 3.62
CA LEU A 16 9.94 -7.62 5.06
C LEU A 16 11.20 -8.12 5.78
N GLU A 17 11.75 -7.32 6.68
CA GLU A 17 12.94 -7.70 7.45
C GLU A 17 12.56 -8.40 8.76
N LYS A 18 11.62 -7.81 9.50
CA LYS A 18 11.14 -8.35 10.78
C LYS A 18 9.70 -7.92 11.06
N PRO A 19 8.72 -8.51 10.36
CA PRO A 19 7.32 -8.17 10.57
C PRO A 19 6.90 -8.44 12.01
N SER A 20 6.18 -7.49 12.60
CA SER A 20 5.81 -7.50 14.02
C SER A 20 4.32 -7.41 14.27
N GLY A 21 3.55 -6.99 13.29
CA GLY A 21 2.09 -6.91 13.39
C GLY A 21 1.45 -6.86 12.02
N ILE A 22 0.20 -7.28 11.98
CA ILE A 22 -0.63 -7.33 10.78
C ILE A 22 -2.08 -7.04 11.16
N ASP A 23 -2.76 -6.30 10.29
CA ASP A 23 -4.20 -6.11 10.37
C ASP A 23 -4.82 -5.90 8.99
N ILE A 24 -6.10 -6.20 8.87
CA ILE A 24 -6.84 -6.13 7.60
C ILE A 24 -8.14 -5.36 7.84
N TYR A 25 -8.41 -4.45 6.93
CA TYR A 25 -9.71 -3.82 6.82
C TYR A 25 -10.07 -3.65 5.34
N ASP A 26 -11.22 -4.21 4.94
CA ASP A 26 -11.63 -4.28 3.54
C ASP A 26 -10.53 -4.94 2.68
N ASP A 27 -10.20 -4.39 1.55
CA ASP A 27 -9.14 -4.86 0.66
C ASP A 27 -7.76 -4.27 1.01
N ARG A 28 -7.57 -3.81 2.24
CA ARG A 28 -6.30 -3.26 2.73
C ARG A 28 -5.70 -4.15 3.80
N LEU A 29 -4.46 -4.55 3.57
CA LEU A 29 -3.62 -5.23 4.53
C LEU A 29 -2.52 -4.27 4.97
N VAL A 30 -2.33 -4.11 6.26
CA VAL A 30 -1.22 -3.32 6.81
C VAL A 30 -0.29 -4.22 7.60
N VAL A 31 1.00 -4.05 7.38
CA VAL A 31 2.06 -4.80 8.05
C VAL A 31 3.03 -3.83 8.70
N SER A 32 3.29 -4.00 9.98
CA SER A 32 4.40 -3.29 10.64
C SER A 32 5.67 -4.10 10.58
N ASP A 33 6.77 -3.50 10.17
CA ASP A 33 8.09 -4.10 10.16
C ASP A 33 8.98 -3.43 11.21
N TYR A 34 9.31 -4.21 12.23
CA TYR A 34 10.08 -3.73 13.39
C TYR A 34 11.51 -3.34 13.01
N ALA A 35 12.15 -4.04 12.09
CA ALA A 35 13.55 -3.81 11.77
C ALA A 35 13.74 -2.64 10.80
N SER A 36 12.89 -2.53 9.81
CA SER A 36 12.94 -1.43 8.84
C SER A 36 12.25 -0.15 9.33
N CYS A 37 11.48 -0.24 10.43
CA CYS A 37 10.70 0.88 10.99
C CYS A 37 9.61 1.39 10.05
N HIS A 38 9.15 0.55 9.13
CA HIS A 38 8.12 0.88 8.19
C HIS A 38 6.78 0.23 8.53
N ILE A 39 5.73 0.90 8.13
CA ILE A 39 4.41 0.32 7.96
C ILE A 39 4.19 0.19 6.47
N ILE A 40 3.94 -1.04 6.02
CA ILE A 40 3.71 -1.36 4.62
C ILE A 40 2.23 -1.58 4.42
N ILE A 41 1.67 -0.98 3.38
CA ILE A 41 0.26 -1.05 3.03
C ILE A 41 0.15 -1.82 1.73
N TYR A 42 -0.70 -2.85 1.72
CA TYR A 42 -0.97 -3.66 0.54
C TYR A 42 -2.43 -3.59 0.15
N ASP A 43 -2.68 -3.67 -1.15
CA ASP A 43 -3.95 -4.06 -1.72
C ASP A 43 -4.05 -5.58 -1.74
N ILE A 44 -5.18 -6.12 -1.32
CA ILE A 44 -5.48 -7.56 -1.30
C ILE A 44 -6.80 -7.88 -2.00
N SER A 45 -7.29 -6.97 -2.83
CA SER A 45 -8.52 -7.18 -3.62
C SER A 45 -8.36 -8.32 -4.64
N THR A 46 -7.13 -8.62 -5.04
CA THR A 46 -6.78 -9.72 -5.94
C THR A 46 -6.09 -10.87 -5.21
N ILE A 47 -5.83 -11.98 -5.93
CA ILE A 47 -5.15 -13.15 -5.37
C ILE A 47 -3.69 -12.85 -4.95
N ASN A 48 -3.08 -11.84 -5.54
CA ASN A 48 -1.73 -11.40 -5.20
C ASN A 48 -1.81 -10.11 -4.40
N ALA A 49 -1.11 -10.06 -3.26
CA ALA A 49 -0.96 -8.81 -2.53
C ALA A 49 -0.08 -7.84 -3.32
N TYR A 50 -0.54 -6.61 -3.45
CA TYR A 50 0.19 -5.55 -4.13
C TYR A 50 0.55 -4.43 -3.15
N GLU A 51 1.82 -4.02 -3.10
CA GLU A 51 2.25 -2.92 -2.23
C GLU A 51 1.78 -1.57 -2.77
N LEU A 52 0.95 -0.89 -1.97
CA LEU A 52 0.48 0.47 -2.27
C LEU A 52 1.46 1.53 -1.81
N GLY A 53 2.23 1.23 -0.78
CA GLY A 53 3.22 2.17 -0.26
C GLY A 53 3.74 1.82 1.12
N ARG A 54 4.72 2.60 1.56
CA ARG A 54 5.39 2.47 2.86
C ARG A 54 5.37 3.78 3.60
N ILE A 55 5.21 3.71 4.88
CA ILE A 55 5.29 4.84 5.80
C ILE A 55 6.52 4.63 6.69
N ASP A 56 7.51 5.48 6.54
CA ASP A 56 8.61 5.56 7.51
C ASP A 56 8.10 6.22 8.78
N THR A 57 8.13 5.51 9.88
CA THR A 57 7.64 6.02 11.17
C THR A 57 8.67 6.89 11.88
N GLY A 58 9.89 6.98 11.37
CA GLY A 58 10.99 7.72 11.98
C GLY A 58 11.47 7.14 13.32
N SER A 59 10.96 5.99 13.69
CA SER A 59 11.16 5.38 15.01
C SER A 59 12.12 4.22 14.88
N GLU A 60 13.30 4.30 15.48
CA GLU A 60 14.28 3.21 15.43
C GLU A 60 13.78 1.97 16.18
N ASN A 61 13.54 0.87 15.44
CA ASN A 61 13.27 -0.48 15.95
C ASN A 61 12.22 -0.54 17.06
N ASN A 62 11.06 0.12 16.86
CA ASN A 62 10.13 0.19 17.97
C ASN A 62 8.64 0.06 17.63
N ILE A 63 8.29 -0.27 16.39
CA ILE A 63 6.90 -0.50 16.01
C ILE A 63 6.46 -1.89 16.50
N MET A 64 5.47 -1.91 17.37
CA MET A 64 4.87 -3.14 17.87
C MET A 64 3.35 -3.06 17.78
N GLY A 65 2.77 -4.04 17.13
CA GLY A 65 1.33 -4.08 16.97
C GLY A 65 0.80 -2.98 16.05
N ILE A 66 -0.11 -3.33 15.20
CA ILE A 66 -0.72 -2.43 14.23
C ILE A 66 -2.20 -2.72 14.13
N LYS A 67 -2.98 -1.70 13.82
CA LYS A 67 -4.41 -1.78 13.59
C LYS A 67 -4.83 -0.81 12.51
N ILE A 68 -5.69 -1.24 11.60
CA ILE A 68 -6.40 -0.36 10.69
C ILE A 68 -7.87 -0.27 11.12
N ASP A 69 -8.42 0.93 11.24
CA ASP A 69 -9.80 1.12 11.65
C ASP A 69 -10.75 1.27 10.45
N ASN A 70 -12.04 1.32 10.71
CA ASN A 70 -13.10 1.44 9.70
C ASN A 70 -13.12 2.79 8.96
N ASN A 71 -12.28 3.73 9.34
CA ASN A 71 -12.02 4.98 8.61
C ASN A 71 -10.67 4.94 7.89
N GLN A 72 -10.10 3.74 7.76
CA GLN A 72 -8.79 3.50 7.14
C GLN A 72 -7.62 4.24 7.81
N LYS A 73 -7.76 4.58 9.11
CA LYS A 73 -6.66 5.14 9.90
C LYS A 73 -5.81 4.00 10.46
N ILE A 74 -4.50 4.15 10.38
CA ILE A 74 -3.56 3.19 10.93
C ILE A 74 -3.18 3.63 12.34
N TRP A 75 -3.22 2.68 13.26
CA TRP A 75 -2.80 2.85 14.65
C TRP A 75 -1.66 1.88 14.93
N TYR A 76 -0.61 2.35 15.57
CA TYR A 76 0.47 1.48 16.02
C TYR A 76 0.99 1.85 17.40
N VAL A 77 1.65 0.90 18.04
CA VAL A 77 2.33 1.12 19.32
C VAL A 77 3.81 1.40 19.05
N SER A 78 4.27 2.57 19.48
CA SER A 78 5.69 2.90 19.56
C SER A 78 6.22 2.47 20.93
N TYR A 79 6.95 1.36 20.98
CA TYR A 79 7.34 0.74 22.25
C TYR A 79 8.33 1.58 23.04
N ASN A 80 9.36 2.11 22.38
CA ASN A 80 10.40 2.90 23.08
C ASN A 80 9.90 4.26 23.51
N ASP A 81 8.95 4.85 22.77
CA ASP A 81 8.40 6.18 23.09
C ASP A 81 7.21 6.09 24.03
N ASN A 82 6.73 4.88 24.37
CA ASN A 82 5.54 4.62 25.16
C ASN A 82 4.28 5.33 24.63
N ASN A 83 4.15 5.40 23.31
CA ASN A 83 3.05 6.09 22.63
C ASN A 83 2.18 5.11 21.84
N VAL A 84 0.92 5.49 21.71
CA VAL A 84 0.04 4.98 20.64
C VAL A 84 -0.08 6.08 19.59
N VAL A 85 0.30 5.77 18.38
CA VAL A 85 0.34 6.73 17.27
C VAL A 85 -0.77 6.40 16.29
N ARG A 86 -1.45 7.44 15.81
CA ARG A 86 -2.40 7.34 14.71
C ARG A 86 -1.82 8.00 13.47
N ILE A 87 -1.87 7.29 12.36
CA ILE A 87 -1.50 7.81 11.06
C ILE A 87 -2.76 7.97 10.22
N ASP A 88 -2.93 9.14 9.67
CA ASP A 88 -3.91 9.44 8.64
C ASP A 88 -3.17 9.39 7.30
N TYR A 89 -3.24 8.26 6.60
CA TYR A 89 -2.69 8.15 5.26
C TYR A 89 -3.81 8.35 4.24
N ASN A 90 -3.47 8.92 3.12
CA ASN A 90 -4.40 9.14 2.04
C ASN A 90 -3.79 8.55 0.76
N ILE A 91 -4.39 7.47 0.28
CA ILE A 91 -4.05 6.96 -1.04
C ILE A 91 -4.88 7.79 -2.02
N ILE A 92 -4.22 8.65 -2.73
CA ILE A 92 -4.85 9.51 -3.72
C ILE A 92 -4.82 8.77 -5.05
N HIS A 93 -6.00 8.36 -5.52
CA HIS A 93 -6.13 7.71 -6.83
C HIS A 93 -5.62 8.64 -7.93
N GLY A 94 -4.65 8.19 -8.72
CA GLY A 94 -3.98 9.01 -9.73
C GLY A 94 -2.72 9.74 -9.26
N ASP A 95 -2.34 9.65 -7.98
CA ASP A 95 -1.05 10.13 -7.47
C ASP A 95 0.00 9.01 -7.65
N ILE A 96 0.54 8.92 -8.86
CA ILE A 96 1.43 7.83 -9.27
C ILE A 96 2.83 7.99 -8.68
N ASN A 97 3.27 9.24 -8.48
CA ASN A 97 4.58 9.55 -7.92
C ASN A 97 4.59 9.66 -6.39
N ALA A 98 3.41 9.53 -5.76
CA ALA A 98 3.20 9.62 -4.31
C ALA A 98 3.67 10.95 -3.68
N ASP A 99 3.54 12.06 -4.41
CA ASP A 99 3.90 13.40 -3.90
C ASP A 99 2.75 14.10 -3.14
N GLY A 100 1.58 13.46 -3.09
CA GLY A 100 0.38 13.96 -2.42
C GLY A 100 -0.50 14.86 -3.30
N SER A 101 -0.25 14.93 -4.61
CA SER A 101 -0.99 15.80 -5.52
C SER A 101 -1.15 15.16 -6.90
N VAL A 102 -2.39 15.01 -7.36
CA VAL A 102 -2.64 14.53 -8.73
C VAL A 102 -2.40 15.65 -9.73
N ASN A 103 -1.35 15.53 -10.55
CA ASN A 103 -0.95 16.57 -11.49
C ASN A 103 -0.24 15.97 -12.73
N ILE A 104 0.34 16.84 -13.59
CA ILE A 104 0.99 16.39 -14.83
C ILE A 104 2.21 15.48 -14.60
N LEU A 105 2.84 15.54 -13.42
CA LEU A 105 3.98 14.68 -13.10
C LEU A 105 3.55 13.21 -12.96
N ASP A 106 2.31 12.97 -12.50
CA ASP A 106 1.74 11.63 -12.42
C ASP A 106 1.46 11.05 -13.80
N VAL A 107 1.02 11.89 -14.74
CA VAL A 107 0.87 11.47 -16.14
C VAL A 107 2.23 11.03 -16.71
N VAL A 108 3.30 11.78 -16.44
CA VAL A 108 4.66 11.41 -16.87
C VAL A 108 5.11 10.11 -16.19
N ALA A 109 4.84 9.96 -14.90
CA ALA A 109 5.13 8.75 -14.16
C ALA A 109 4.39 7.55 -14.77
N LEU A 110 3.08 7.65 -14.96
CA LEU A 110 2.25 6.58 -15.54
C LEU A 110 2.70 6.20 -16.96
N VAL A 111 3.03 7.18 -17.82
CA VAL A 111 3.57 6.90 -19.17
C VAL A 111 4.90 6.17 -19.10
N ASN A 112 5.81 6.58 -18.20
CA ASN A 112 7.09 5.89 -18.02
C ASN A 112 6.90 4.44 -17.56
N TYR A 113 5.97 4.23 -16.70
CA TYR A 113 5.54 2.92 -16.24
C TYR A 113 5.13 2.03 -17.43
N ILE A 114 4.15 2.45 -18.19
CA ILE A 114 3.63 1.70 -19.33
C ILE A 114 4.72 1.41 -20.37
N LEU A 115 5.64 2.37 -20.63
CA LEU A 115 6.72 2.22 -21.60
C LEU A 115 7.84 1.28 -21.15
N ASN A 116 8.07 1.13 -19.86
CA ASN A 116 9.10 0.25 -19.32
C ASN A 116 8.68 -1.22 -19.24
N PHE A 117 7.45 -1.54 -19.62
CA PHE A 117 6.88 -2.89 -19.55
C PHE A 117 7.06 -3.54 -18.16
N GLU A 118 7.08 -2.75 -17.12
CA GLU A 118 6.99 -3.27 -15.78
C GLU A 118 5.53 -3.71 -15.57
N ASP A 119 5.32 -4.95 -15.19
CA ASP A 119 4.00 -5.44 -14.81
C ASP A 119 3.58 -4.71 -13.53
N ILE A 120 2.75 -3.69 -13.68
CA ILE A 120 2.28 -2.90 -12.55
C ILE A 120 0.80 -3.22 -12.34
N GLU A 121 0.58 -4.00 -11.35
CA GLU A 121 -0.72 -4.11 -10.71
C GLU A 121 -0.81 -2.97 -9.66
N SER A 122 -0.90 -1.71 -10.09
CA SER A 122 -1.06 -0.58 -9.17
C SER A 122 -2.50 -0.08 -9.22
N PRO A 123 -3.30 -0.30 -8.18
CA PRO A 123 -4.65 0.25 -8.13
C PRO A 123 -4.69 1.79 -8.12
N VAL A 124 -3.55 2.44 -7.87
CA VAL A 124 -3.41 3.91 -8.00
C VAL A 124 -3.28 4.31 -9.47
N ALA A 125 -2.79 3.41 -10.32
CA ALA A 125 -2.51 3.63 -11.74
C ALA A 125 -3.65 3.18 -12.67
N ASP A 126 -4.47 2.24 -12.22
CA ASP A 126 -5.69 1.81 -12.90
C ASP A 126 -6.80 2.83 -12.61
N ILE A 127 -6.85 3.89 -13.42
CA ILE A 127 -7.74 5.03 -13.18
C ILE A 127 -9.20 4.71 -13.52
N ASN A 128 -9.42 3.69 -14.36
CA ASN A 128 -10.75 3.29 -14.81
C ASN A 128 -11.29 2.03 -14.11
N ASP A 129 -10.50 1.43 -13.22
CA ASP A 129 -10.84 0.21 -12.48
C ASP A 129 -11.18 -0.98 -13.40
N ASP A 130 -10.52 -1.09 -14.59
CA ASP A 130 -10.75 -2.21 -15.51
C ASP A 130 -9.80 -3.41 -15.28
N GLY A 131 -8.83 -3.26 -14.40
CA GLY A 131 -7.85 -4.26 -14.01
C GLY A 131 -6.58 -4.24 -14.86
N ASP A 132 -6.48 -3.35 -15.86
CA ASP A 132 -5.34 -3.24 -16.77
C ASP A 132 -4.76 -1.81 -16.76
N VAL A 133 -3.52 -1.64 -16.32
CA VAL A 133 -2.85 -0.34 -16.42
C VAL A 133 -2.32 -0.11 -17.85
N ASN A 134 -2.94 0.81 -18.58
CA ASN A 134 -2.65 1.04 -19.99
C ASN A 134 -2.86 2.50 -20.42
N VAL A 135 -2.79 2.77 -21.74
CA VAL A 135 -2.95 4.13 -22.27
C VAL A 135 -4.33 4.77 -21.99
N ILE A 136 -5.34 3.97 -21.70
CA ILE A 136 -6.69 4.50 -21.36
C ILE A 136 -6.64 5.20 -20.01
N ASP A 137 -5.87 4.68 -19.06
CA ASP A 137 -5.66 5.31 -17.75
C ASP A 137 -4.94 6.64 -17.86
N VAL A 138 -3.97 6.75 -18.77
CA VAL A 138 -3.32 8.03 -19.07
C VAL A 138 -4.33 9.07 -19.54
N VAL A 139 -5.23 8.69 -20.43
CA VAL A 139 -6.28 9.60 -20.94
C VAL A 139 -7.25 10.01 -19.81
N GLN A 140 -7.61 9.06 -18.95
CA GLN A 140 -8.49 9.32 -17.81
C GLN A 140 -7.82 10.19 -16.75
N LEU A 141 -6.54 9.93 -16.44
CA LEU A 141 -5.77 10.75 -15.52
C LEU A 141 -5.66 12.20 -16.02
N VAL A 142 -5.40 12.39 -17.31
CA VAL A 142 -5.41 13.74 -17.92
C VAL A 142 -6.77 14.39 -17.79
N ALA A 143 -7.86 13.66 -18.02
CA ALA A 143 -9.21 14.19 -17.87
C ALA A 143 -9.52 14.56 -16.41
N LEU A 144 -9.02 13.78 -15.44
CA LEU A 144 -9.15 14.06 -14.01
C LEU A 144 -8.44 15.37 -13.61
N ILE A 145 -7.24 15.61 -14.16
CA ILE A 145 -6.43 16.81 -13.86
C ILE A 145 -7.05 18.08 -14.47
N LEU A 146 -7.75 17.96 -15.61
CA LEU A 146 -8.31 19.10 -16.33
C LEU A 146 -9.70 19.53 -15.85
N ASN A 147 -10.36 18.77 -14.97
CA ASN A 147 -11.67 19.09 -14.41
C ASN A 147 -11.56 19.81 -13.05
#